data_3e29068776beef90c0d617ad403e9ae6
#
_entry.id   3e29068776beef90c0d617ad403e9ae6
#
_cell.length_a   1.000
_cell.length_b   1.000
_cell.length_c   1.000
_cell.angle_alpha   90.00
_cell.angle_beta   90.00
_cell.angle_gamma   90.00
#
_symmetry.space_group_name_H-M   'P 1'
#
loop_
_entity.id
_entity.type
_entity.pdbx_description
1 polymer ?
#
loop_
_entity_poly.entity_id
_entity_poly.type
_entity_poly.pdbx_seq_one_letter_code
_entity_poly.pdbx_strand_id
1 'polypeptide(L)'
;MALTAALLCGCGGSGVSQKRPSYDKEKLSTDISDELIAQNENYRLEINRTSLGVSLTDLKTGKVYGTNPVNSGGEQFDEFGMPIKRHPQIESVLFIEYLDVQKNTTSKLISYSAAVQNGRTVLENTDNGVKVEYYFDDAEIMIPITYSLRENGLKVTLDPKEIEEGGNMLISVSVAPFFCSVENTEKNGYLLYPSGSGALIYPKEISQPGDSYSAEVYGEDASKEKWDKTSTEKSIRLPVYGAKSGDTAAFAIIEKGADSCLIDTTVGSTSIGYSAVYATYQLRGYTANIKELYNNRYYKGLVYSDNMTDSPLEIGFYPLAGENADYSGMARLYRSYIEKNEGKAENAKAATLNITAVGGTMISKSFLGVPYTTLLPTATLKDVTAMVKDLEESGADVSALALSGFGKTGIDSVKPAGGFGIAGKLGSSKDLKSLENICEEADTDLFLDFDAVTFSKSGGGLSSYFDSAVRANRKRAKVYDYNIALLGRETDSAYSLTARDKLTYITNKIIKKADDMPGIGLSSLSN
;
A
#
# COMPACT_ATOMS: atom_id res chain seq x y z
N MET A 1 -34.04 -35.70 21.28
CA MET A 1 -32.60 -35.96 21.39
C MET A 1 -32.02 -35.96 19.99
N ALA A 2 -30.94 -35.28 19.77
CA ALA A 2 -30.21 -35.10 18.52
C ALA A 2 -30.60 -33.85 17.68
N LEU A 3 -30.30 -32.66 18.20
CA LEU A 3 -30.29 -31.44 17.40
C LEU A 3 -29.32 -30.39 17.97
N THR A 4 -28.14 -30.84 18.41
CA THR A 4 -27.16 -29.92 19.04
C THR A 4 -25.74 -30.09 18.52
N ALA A 5 -25.53 -30.64 17.32
CA ALA A 5 -24.18 -30.92 16.81
C ALA A 5 -23.84 -30.32 15.44
N ALA A 6 -24.63 -29.34 14.93
CA ALA A 6 -24.42 -28.82 13.57
C ALA A 6 -24.09 -27.33 13.50
N LEU A 7 -23.66 -26.70 14.60
CA LEU A 7 -23.42 -25.25 14.64
C LEU A 7 -21.93 -24.84 14.86
N LEU A 8 -21.01 -25.79 14.72
CA LEU A 8 -19.57 -25.54 14.96
C LEU A 8 -18.66 -25.68 13.72
N CYS A 9 -19.21 -25.81 12.53
CA CYS A 9 -18.40 -25.88 11.30
C CYS A 9 -18.78 -24.77 10.31
N GLY A 10 -18.45 -23.52 10.63
CA GLY A 10 -18.77 -22.37 9.79
C GLY A 10 -17.77 -21.21 9.85
N CYS A 11 -16.54 -21.47 10.22
CA CYS A 11 -15.44 -20.52 10.11
C CYS A 11 -14.35 -21.07 9.20
N GLY A 12 -14.67 -21.22 7.92
CA GLY A 12 -13.71 -21.57 6.88
C GLY A 12 -13.01 -20.34 6.33
N GLY A 13 -12.27 -19.63 7.15
CA GLY A 13 -11.10 -18.90 6.71
C GLY A 13 -9.95 -19.91 6.75
N SER A 14 -9.48 -20.38 5.61
CA SER A 14 -8.30 -21.23 5.50
C SER A 14 -6.99 -20.45 5.70
N GLY A 15 -6.93 -19.64 6.75
CA GLY A 15 -5.68 -19.22 7.35
C GLY A 15 -5.28 -20.33 8.30
N VAL A 16 -4.42 -21.26 7.88
CA VAL A 16 -3.64 -22.05 8.80
C VAL A 16 -2.91 -21.04 9.67
N SER A 17 -3.35 -20.89 10.92
CA SER A 17 -2.60 -20.14 11.92
C SER A 17 -1.24 -20.81 12.02
N GLN A 18 -0.25 -20.30 11.29
CA GLN A 18 1.12 -20.75 11.48
C GLN A 18 1.48 -20.36 12.91
N LYS A 19 1.79 -21.37 13.71
CA LYS A 19 2.27 -21.16 15.07
C LYS A 19 3.58 -20.38 14.95
N ARG A 20 3.56 -19.12 15.32
CA ARG A 20 4.75 -18.27 15.34
C ARG A 20 5.66 -18.71 16.48
N PRO A 21 6.98 -18.42 16.36
CA PRO A 21 7.88 -18.56 17.48
C PRO A 21 7.38 -17.76 18.68
N SER A 22 7.57 -18.28 19.87
CA SER A 22 7.26 -17.54 21.11
C SER A 22 8.48 -16.70 21.51
N TYR A 23 8.21 -15.50 22.03
CA TYR A 23 9.23 -14.60 22.53
C TYR A 23 10.13 -15.28 23.58
N ASP A 24 11.45 -15.23 23.37
CA ASP A 24 12.46 -15.80 24.26
C ASP A 24 13.18 -14.68 25.04
N LYS A 25 12.82 -14.54 26.32
CA LYS A 25 13.41 -13.53 27.20
C LYS A 25 14.84 -13.85 27.65
N GLU A 26 15.27 -15.11 27.55
CA GLU A 26 16.57 -15.57 28.04
C GLU A 26 17.68 -15.45 26.98
N LYS A 27 17.33 -15.20 25.72
CA LYS A 27 18.30 -15.08 24.64
C LYS A 27 19.23 -13.88 24.86
N LEU A 28 20.53 -14.16 24.87
CA LEU A 28 21.56 -13.16 25.17
C LEU A 28 22.00 -12.41 23.91
N SER A 29 22.48 -11.17 24.12
CA SER A 29 23.08 -10.35 23.07
C SER A 29 24.37 -10.97 22.50
N THR A 30 24.60 -10.76 21.22
CA THR A 30 25.85 -11.13 20.54
C THR A 30 26.73 -9.91 20.38
N ASP A 31 28.00 -10.00 20.78
CA ASP A 31 28.99 -8.96 20.51
C ASP A 31 29.41 -8.98 19.05
N ILE A 32 29.53 -7.81 18.44
CA ILE A 32 30.02 -7.65 17.07
C ILE A 32 31.52 -7.56 17.10
N SER A 33 32.21 -8.50 16.41
CA SER A 33 33.67 -8.47 16.30
C SER A 33 34.16 -7.53 15.20
N ASP A 34 33.46 -7.47 14.07
CA ASP A 34 33.81 -6.70 12.88
C ASP A 34 32.71 -5.68 12.51
N GLU A 35 33.16 -4.48 12.12
CA GLU A 35 32.25 -3.43 11.60
C GLU A 35 31.96 -3.63 10.12
N LEU A 36 32.93 -4.19 9.37
CA LEU A 36 32.74 -4.54 7.96
C LEU A 36 31.89 -5.81 7.84
N ILE A 37 30.73 -5.69 7.20
CA ILE A 37 29.79 -6.79 7.00
C ILE A 37 29.98 -7.44 5.63
N ALA A 38 30.00 -6.63 4.56
CA ALA A 38 30.14 -7.11 3.20
C ALA A 38 30.69 -6.01 2.29
N GLN A 39 31.34 -6.42 1.20
CA GLN A 39 31.83 -5.50 0.18
C GLN A 39 31.72 -6.13 -1.20
N ASN A 40 31.39 -5.31 -2.21
CA ASN A 40 31.45 -5.66 -3.63
C ASN A 40 32.24 -4.59 -4.39
N GLU A 41 32.21 -4.61 -5.72
CA GLU A 41 32.95 -3.64 -6.56
C GLU A 41 32.44 -2.19 -6.43
N ASN A 42 31.18 -1.99 -6.03
CA ASN A 42 30.56 -0.68 -5.98
C ASN A 42 30.41 -0.13 -4.55
N TYR A 43 30.14 -1.02 -3.60
CA TYR A 43 29.75 -0.61 -2.25
C TYR A 43 30.41 -1.44 -1.16
N ARG A 44 30.57 -0.79 -0.01
CA ARG A 44 30.98 -1.41 1.25
C ARG A 44 29.86 -1.22 2.27
N LEU A 45 29.39 -2.30 2.89
CA LEU A 45 28.40 -2.35 3.95
C LEU A 45 29.07 -2.52 5.30
N GLU A 46 28.83 -1.59 6.19
CA GLU A 46 29.37 -1.57 7.56
C GLU A 46 28.24 -1.42 8.58
N ILE A 47 28.43 -1.93 9.79
CA ILE A 47 27.50 -1.78 10.90
C ILE A 47 28.13 -0.96 12.02
N ASN A 48 27.37 -0.05 12.59
CA ASN A 48 27.80 0.74 13.75
C ASN A 48 27.58 -0.07 15.03
N ARG A 49 28.64 -0.27 15.81
CA ARG A 49 28.57 -1.07 17.06
C ARG A 49 27.67 -0.50 18.14
N THR A 50 27.46 0.82 18.14
CA THR A 50 26.69 1.50 19.20
C THR A 50 25.20 1.54 18.91
N SER A 51 24.82 1.80 17.64
CA SER A 51 23.42 1.96 17.25
C SER A 51 22.85 0.75 16.51
N LEU A 52 23.73 -0.14 16.03
CA LEU A 52 23.41 -1.23 15.09
C LEU A 52 22.80 -0.74 13.77
N GLY A 53 22.96 0.55 13.47
CA GLY A 53 22.66 1.10 12.18
C GLY A 53 23.70 0.66 11.15
N VAL A 54 23.26 0.46 9.92
CA VAL A 54 24.16 0.11 8.80
C VAL A 54 24.46 1.31 7.94
N SER A 55 25.67 1.36 7.40
CA SER A 55 26.13 2.34 6.43
C SER A 55 26.61 1.67 5.15
N LEU A 56 26.33 2.34 4.04
CA LEU A 56 26.70 1.93 2.69
C LEU A 56 27.63 2.98 2.10
N THR A 57 28.90 2.65 1.93
CA THR A 57 29.87 3.54 1.29
C THR A 57 29.97 3.24 -0.19
N ASP A 58 29.69 4.20 -1.05
CA ASP A 58 29.95 4.14 -2.48
C ASP A 58 31.47 4.25 -2.70
N LEU A 59 32.09 3.18 -3.20
CA LEU A 59 33.54 3.09 -3.39
C LEU A 59 34.08 3.98 -4.52
N LYS A 60 33.22 4.41 -5.45
CA LYS A 60 33.59 5.28 -6.57
C LYS A 60 33.60 6.75 -6.17
N THR A 61 32.65 7.15 -5.35
CA THR A 61 32.46 8.57 -4.97
C THR A 61 32.92 8.88 -3.55
N GLY A 62 33.12 7.86 -2.71
CA GLY A 62 33.40 7.97 -1.29
C GLY A 62 32.22 8.49 -0.46
N LYS A 63 31.03 8.60 -1.05
CA LYS A 63 29.82 9.06 -0.36
C LYS A 63 29.26 7.93 0.51
N VAL A 64 28.74 8.31 1.67
CA VAL A 64 28.18 7.38 2.65
C VAL A 64 26.68 7.60 2.81
N TYR A 65 25.92 6.53 2.81
CA TYR A 65 24.47 6.48 3.02
C TYR A 65 24.18 5.53 4.18
N GLY A 66 23.19 5.78 4.99
CA GLY A 66 22.97 4.91 6.14
C GLY A 66 21.57 4.97 6.72
N THR A 67 21.25 3.97 7.54
CA THR A 67 20.00 3.93 8.31
C THR A 67 19.89 5.04 9.35
N ASN A 68 21.04 5.64 9.71
CA ASN A 68 21.15 6.80 10.58
C ASN A 68 21.79 7.94 9.78
N PRO A 69 21.44 9.21 10.02
CA PRO A 69 22.04 10.34 9.33
C PRO A 69 23.58 10.35 9.45
N VAL A 70 24.26 10.46 8.31
CA VAL A 70 25.72 10.28 8.21
C VAL A 70 26.51 11.31 9.02
N ASN A 71 26.02 12.53 9.09
CA ASN A 71 26.66 13.61 9.87
C ASN A 71 26.51 13.41 11.38
N SER A 72 25.77 12.41 11.81
CA SER A 72 25.63 12.02 13.20
C SER A 72 26.84 11.19 13.73
N GLY A 73 27.82 10.85 12.88
CA GLY A 73 28.93 9.92 13.16
C GLY A 73 30.07 10.42 14.03
N GLY A 74 30.17 11.72 14.35
CA GLY A 74 31.19 12.28 15.24
C GLY A 74 30.62 12.68 16.60
N GLU A 75 31.44 12.68 17.64
CA GLU A 75 31.10 13.40 18.87
C GLU A 75 30.91 14.87 18.48
N GLN A 76 29.66 15.32 18.44
CA GLN A 76 29.35 16.73 18.26
C GLN A 76 29.41 17.37 19.64
N PHE A 77 30.08 18.50 19.72
CA PHE A 77 30.17 19.31 20.94
C PHE A 77 29.35 20.57 20.72
N ASP A 78 28.64 21.01 21.76
CA ASP A 78 27.96 22.30 21.75
C ASP A 78 28.98 23.46 21.83
N GLU A 79 28.50 24.71 21.83
CA GLU A 79 29.33 25.91 21.95
C GLU A 79 30.15 25.99 23.25
N PHE A 80 29.82 25.16 24.25
CA PHE A 80 30.52 25.04 25.52
C PHE A 80 31.46 23.83 25.60
N GLY A 81 31.62 23.08 24.50
CA GLY A 81 32.45 21.88 24.41
C GLY A 81 31.85 20.66 25.12
N MET A 82 30.54 20.65 25.38
CA MET A 82 29.83 19.50 25.94
C MET A 82 29.34 18.58 24.82
N PRO A 83 29.47 17.23 24.97
CA PRO A 83 28.98 16.31 23.96
C PRO A 83 27.47 16.46 23.78
N ILE A 84 27.05 16.75 22.55
CA ILE A 84 25.64 16.77 22.19
C ILE A 84 25.15 15.32 22.20
N LYS A 85 24.27 14.98 23.13
CA LYS A 85 23.61 13.68 23.11
C LYS A 85 22.71 13.59 21.90
N ARG A 86 22.98 12.62 21.04
CA ARG A 86 22.13 12.34 19.90
C ARG A 86 20.72 11.97 20.34
N HIS A 87 19.74 12.43 19.58
CA HIS A 87 18.36 12.08 19.85
C HIS A 87 18.16 10.57 19.60
N PRO A 88 17.60 9.79 20.55
CA PRO A 88 17.48 8.34 20.41
C PRO A 88 16.75 7.87 19.15
N GLN A 89 15.85 8.69 18.61
CA GLN A 89 15.17 8.38 17.34
C GLN A 89 16.13 8.31 16.16
N ILE A 90 17.14 9.21 16.10
CA ILE A 90 18.15 9.22 15.02
C ILE A 90 19.00 7.96 15.06
N GLU A 91 19.29 7.43 16.24
CA GLU A 91 20.06 6.22 16.43
C GLU A 91 19.23 4.95 16.21
N SER A 92 17.90 5.07 16.08
CA SER A 92 17.01 3.93 15.93
C SER A 92 16.80 3.55 14.48
N VAL A 93 16.93 2.27 14.18
CA VAL A 93 16.65 1.69 12.85
C VAL A 93 15.25 1.14 12.73
N LEU A 94 14.55 0.97 13.85
CA LEU A 94 13.14 0.55 13.90
C LEU A 94 12.34 1.45 14.83
N PHE A 95 11.13 1.81 14.39
CA PHE A 95 10.06 2.30 15.25
C PHE A 95 8.95 1.26 15.23
N ILE A 96 8.44 0.88 16.40
CA ILE A 96 7.37 -0.10 16.48
C ILE A 96 6.16 0.48 17.20
N GLU A 97 4.99 0.02 16.81
CA GLU A 97 3.74 0.24 17.53
C GLU A 97 3.14 -1.12 17.90
N TYR A 98 2.77 -1.30 19.15
CA TYR A 98 2.18 -2.52 19.65
C TYR A 98 0.96 -2.25 20.52
N LEU A 99 0.07 -3.23 20.61
CA LEU A 99 -1.06 -3.25 21.52
C LEU A 99 -0.67 -3.98 22.80
N ASP A 100 -0.69 -3.27 23.93
CA ASP A 100 -0.71 -3.88 25.24
C ASP A 100 -2.10 -4.50 25.45
N VAL A 101 -2.17 -5.81 25.33
CA VAL A 101 -3.45 -6.56 25.35
C VAL A 101 -4.14 -6.44 26.71
N GLN A 102 -3.37 -6.36 27.80
CA GLN A 102 -3.93 -6.26 29.15
C GLN A 102 -4.56 -4.90 29.41
N LYS A 103 -3.89 -3.82 28.98
CA LYS A 103 -4.37 -2.45 29.14
C LYS A 103 -5.31 -2.00 28.02
N ASN A 104 -5.33 -2.75 26.90
CA ASN A 104 -6.03 -2.39 25.67
C ASN A 104 -5.66 -0.99 25.16
N THR A 105 -4.38 -0.68 25.19
CA THR A 105 -3.79 0.59 24.72
C THR A 105 -2.62 0.33 23.80
N THR A 106 -2.45 1.19 22.81
CA THR A 106 -1.27 1.13 21.93
C THR A 106 -0.12 1.94 22.53
N SER A 107 1.09 1.47 22.31
CA SER A 107 2.33 2.10 22.73
C SER A 107 3.37 2.02 21.63
N LYS A 108 4.32 2.97 21.63
CA LYS A 108 5.40 3.04 20.66
C LYS A 108 6.74 2.86 21.34
N LEU A 109 7.63 2.11 20.71
CA LEU A 109 9.01 1.92 21.13
C LEU A 109 9.94 2.16 19.93
N ILE A 110 11.19 2.53 20.25
CA ILE A 110 12.25 2.72 19.27
C ILE A 110 13.41 1.79 19.58
N SER A 111 14.04 1.22 18.56
CA SER A 111 15.00 0.13 18.72
C SER A 111 16.21 0.50 19.56
N TYR A 112 16.73 1.72 19.43
CA TYR A 112 17.92 2.15 20.17
C TYR A 112 17.70 2.09 21.68
N SER A 113 16.67 2.77 22.18
CA SER A 113 16.42 2.84 23.63
C SER A 113 15.85 1.55 24.21
N ALA A 114 15.00 0.85 23.46
CA ALA A 114 14.26 -0.29 24.00
C ALA A 114 14.99 -1.64 23.83
N ALA A 115 15.90 -1.75 22.85
CA ALA A 115 16.63 -2.98 22.60
C ALA A 115 18.15 -2.78 22.66
N VAL A 116 18.72 -1.89 21.83
CA VAL A 116 20.17 -1.77 21.66
C VAL A 116 20.88 -1.34 22.94
N GLN A 117 20.43 -0.24 23.59
CA GLN A 117 21.03 0.24 24.86
C GLN A 117 20.90 -0.76 26.00
N ASN A 118 19.93 -1.65 25.92
CA ASN A 118 19.70 -2.70 26.93
C ASN A 118 20.48 -3.99 26.62
N GLY A 119 21.29 -4.00 25.54
CA GLY A 119 22.03 -5.20 25.13
C GLY A 119 21.12 -6.35 24.68
N ARG A 120 19.90 -6.03 24.23
CA ARG A 120 18.89 -7.01 23.83
C ARG A 120 18.82 -7.14 22.31
N THR A 121 19.94 -7.58 21.71
CA THR A 121 20.08 -7.79 20.26
C THR A 121 20.93 -9.02 19.96
N VAL A 122 20.63 -9.70 18.87
CA VAL A 122 21.42 -10.81 18.35
C VAL A 122 21.78 -10.53 16.90
N LEU A 123 23.04 -10.78 16.55
CA LEU A 123 23.54 -10.58 15.20
C LEU A 123 24.00 -11.90 14.62
N GLU A 124 23.68 -12.12 13.35
CA GLU A 124 24.10 -13.26 12.57
C GLU A 124 24.56 -12.78 11.19
N ASN A 125 25.81 -13.07 10.83
CA ASN A 125 26.32 -12.78 9.51
C ASN A 125 25.66 -13.69 8.48
N THR A 126 25.29 -13.12 7.34
CA THR A 126 24.80 -13.84 6.16
C THR A 126 25.83 -13.75 5.04
N ASP A 127 25.66 -14.47 3.92
CA ASP A 127 26.63 -14.50 2.82
C ASP A 127 27.01 -13.11 2.29
N ASN A 128 26.08 -12.17 2.29
CA ASN A 128 26.26 -10.82 1.75
C ASN A 128 25.67 -9.72 2.65
N GLY A 129 25.56 -9.96 3.94
CA GLY A 129 24.95 -9.02 4.85
C GLY A 129 24.90 -9.49 6.30
N VAL A 130 23.96 -8.98 7.04
CA VAL A 130 23.76 -9.29 8.45
C VAL A 130 22.27 -9.34 8.79
N LYS A 131 21.88 -10.31 9.60
CA LYS A 131 20.58 -10.38 10.26
C LYS A 131 20.75 -9.87 11.70
N VAL A 132 19.87 -8.96 12.09
CA VAL A 132 19.83 -8.41 13.45
C VAL A 132 18.46 -8.68 14.05
N GLU A 133 18.43 -9.35 15.19
CA GLU A 133 17.23 -9.55 15.99
C GLU A 133 17.17 -8.49 17.11
N TYR A 134 16.08 -7.77 17.16
CA TYR A 134 15.82 -6.73 18.18
C TYR A 134 14.77 -7.23 19.17
N TYR A 135 15.13 -7.33 20.44
CA TYR A 135 14.25 -7.79 21.52
C TYR A 135 13.72 -6.60 22.32
N PHE A 136 12.43 -6.37 22.22
CA PHE A 136 11.68 -5.33 22.94
C PHE A 136 11.05 -5.94 24.18
N ASP A 137 11.77 -6.01 25.27
CA ASP A 137 11.35 -6.70 26.51
C ASP A 137 10.04 -6.16 27.10
N ASP A 138 9.82 -4.84 27.07
CA ASP A 138 8.59 -4.21 27.55
C ASP A 138 7.35 -4.59 26.72
N ALA A 139 7.56 -4.89 25.46
CA ALA A 139 6.51 -5.33 24.55
C ALA A 139 6.39 -6.86 24.48
N GLU A 140 7.40 -7.59 24.94
CA GLU A 140 7.55 -9.04 24.70
C GLU A 140 7.51 -9.38 23.21
N ILE A 141 8.29 -8.63 22.41
CA ILE A 141 8.32 -8.78 20.94
C ILE A 141 9.77 -8.84 20.47
N MET A 142 10.09 -9.79 19.61
CA MET A 142 11.33 -9.82 18.85
C MET A 142 11.08 -9.62 17.37
N ILE A 143 11.89 -8.77 16.75
CA ILE A 143 11.79 -8.42 15.33
C ILE A 143 13.14 -8.63 14.66
N PRO A 144 13.24 -9.55 13.68
CA PRO A 144 14.44 -9.74 12.89
C PRO A 144 14.44 -8.81 11.67
N ILE A 145 15.59 -8.21 11.38
CA ILE A 145 15.83 -7.43 10.17
C ILE A 145 17.07 -7.97 9.49
N THR A 146 16.98 -8.24 8.20
CA THR A 146 18.12 -8.64 7.38
C THR A 146 18.54 -7.52 6.46
N TYR A 147 19.80 -7.12 6.53
CA TYR A 147 20.46 -6.18 5.65
C TYR A 147 21.33 -6.94 4.66
N SER A 148 21.09 -6.79 3.37
CA SER A 148 21.84 -7.49 2.31
C SER A 148 22.41 -6.51 1.30
N LEU A 149 23.71 -6.60 1.07
CA LEU A 149 24.41 -5.81 0.06
C LEU A 149 24.01 -6.27 -1.34
N ARG A 150 23.68 -5.33 -2.22
CA ARG A 150 23.39 -5.57 -3.63
C ARG A 150 24.40 -4.84 -4.51
N GLU A 151 24.45 -5.20 -5.79
CA GLU A 151 25.29 -4.52 -6.79
C GLU A 151 25.00 -3.02 -6.89
N ASN A 152 23.75 -2.62 -6.69
CA ASN A 152 23.25 -1.25 -6.86
C ASN A 152 22.70 -0.60 -5.59
N GLY A 153 23.00 -1.12 -4.41
CA GLY A 153 22.54 -0.57 -3.16
C GLY A 153 22.37 -1.58 -2.02
N LEU A 154 21.42 -1.32 -1.15
CA LEU A 154 21.11 -2.12 0.03
C LEU A 154 19.68 -2.66 -0.07
N LYS A 155 19.48 -3.93 0.30
CA LYS A 155 18.15 -4.49 0.55
C LYS A 155 17.94 -4.68 2.03
N VAL A 156 16.77 -4.28 2.52
CA VAL A 156 16.32 -4.53 3.88
C VAL A 156 15.08 -5.42 3.83
N THR A 157 15.10 -6.50 4.60
CA THR A 157 14.02 -7.50 4.64
C THR A 157 13.51 -7.69 6.05
N LEU A 158 12.18 -7.72 6.21
CA LEU A 158 11.48 -8.15 7.40
C LEU A 158 10.48 -9.25 7.01
N ASP A 159 10.66 -10.45 7.56
CA ASP A 159 9.68 -11.54 7.38
C ASP A 159 8.79 -11.64 8.64
N PRO A 160 7.47 -11.37 8.51
CA PRO A 160 6.55 -11.48 9.64
C PRO A 160 6.47 -12.88 10.27
N LYS A 161 6.89 -13.92 9.54
CA LYS A 161 6.88 -15.30 10.04
C LYS A 161 7.96 -15.56 11.09
N GLU A 162 9.02 -14.75 11.06
CA GLU A 162 10.14 -14.84 12.01
C GLU A 162 9.96 -13.94 13.24
N ILE A 163 8.91 -13.10 13.28
CA ILE A 163 8.59 -12.26 14.44
C ILE A 163 8.11 -13.15 15.59
N GLU A 164 8.65 -12.91 16.78
CA GLU A 164 8.20 -13.55 18.02
C GLU A 164 7.30 -12.59 18.80
N GLU A 165 6.17 -13.10 19.28
CA GLU A 165 5.24 -12.36 20.14
C GLU A 165 4.97 -13.15 21.43
N GLY A 166 5.04 -12.46 22.59
CA GLY A 166 4.62 -12.97 23.88
C GLY A 166 3.15 -12.62 24.17
N GLY A 167 2.92 -11.81 25.21
CA GLY A 167 1.58 -11.40 25.65
C GLY A 167 0.97 -10.23 24.87
N ASN A 168 1.76 -9.48 24.11
CA ASN A 168 1.34 -8.30 23.38
C ASN A 168 1.33 -8.52 21.87
N MET A 169 0.70 -7.60 21.12
CA MET A 169 0.48 -7.73 19.69
C MET A 169 1.21 -6.62 18.92
N LEU A 170 2.14 -6.97 18.05
CA LEU A 170 2.80 -6.01 17.16
C LEU A 170 1.82 -5.51 16.09
N ILE A 171 1.68 -4.20 15.97
CA ILE A 171 0.77 -3.55 15.03
C ILE A 171 1.52 -3.14 13.78
N SER A 172 2.60 -2.37 13.94
CA SER A 172 3.36 -1.83 12.81
C SER A 172 4.84 -1.68 13.12
N VAL A 173 5.64 -1.64 12.05
CA VAL A 173 7.08 -1.44 12.10
C VAL A 173 7.49 -0.43 11.04
N SER A 174 8.12 0.69 11.43
CA SER A 174 8.83 1.58 10.52
C SER A 174 10.27 1.12 10.41
N VAL A 175 10.73 0.90 9.17
CA VAL A 175 12.05 0.32 8.90
C VAL A 175 12.98 1.39 8.35
N ALA A 176 14.19 1.50 8.93
CA ALA A 176 15.23 2.44 8.53
C ALA A 176 14.71 3.89 8.33
N PRO A 177 14.00 4.48 9.30
CA PRO A 177 13.22 5.71 9.10
C PRO A 177 14.08 6.92 8.70
N PHE A 178 15.37 6.90 8.95
CA PHE A 178 16.27 8.00 8.60
C PHE A 178 17.20 7.71 7.41
N PHE A 179 17.04 6.58 6.70
CA PHE A 179 17.83 6.33 5.48
C PHE A 179 17.53 7.38 4.40
N CYS A 180 16.27 7.74 4.23
CA CYS A 180 15.84 8.84 3.37
C CYS A 180 15.53 10.07 4.23
N SER A 181 16.57 10.76 4.68
CA SER A 181 16.46 11.94 5.52
C SER A 181 17.31 13.11 5.01
N VAL A 182 16.97 14.28 5.48
CA VAL A 182 17.68 15.53 5.17
C VAL A 182 17.71 16.41 6.41
N GLU A 183 18.83 17.07 6.65
CA GLU A 183 18.96 18.05 7.72
C GLU A 183 18.03 19.25 7.48
N ASN A 184 17.33 19.73 8.50
CA ASN A 184 16.35 20.83 8.36
C ASN A 184 16.95 22.13 7.87
N THR A 185 18.28 22.31 8.05
CA THR A 185 19.04 23.48 7.61
C THR A 185 19.58 23.37 6.19
N GLU A 186 19.53 22.19 5.58
CA GLU A 186 20.08 21.94 4.25
C GLU A 186 19.35 22.75 3.16
N LYS A 187 20.10 23.60 2.45
CA LYS A 187 19.53 24.53 1.47
C LYS A 187 19.06 23.85 0.18
N ASN A 188 19.77 22.79 -0.21
CA ASN A 188 19.51 22.02 -1.42
C ASN A 188 18.93 20.64 -1.09
N GLY A 189 18.19 20.56 0.02
CA GLY A 189 17.58 19.33 0.50
C GLY A 189 16.08 19.31 0.31
N TYR A 190 15.55 18.13 0.02
CA TYR A 190 14.12 17.87 -0.02
C TYR A 190 13.82 16.38 0.20
N LEU A 191 12.60 16.11 0.61
CA LEU A 191 12.02 14.76 0.60
C LEU A 191 11.15 14.58 -0.64
N LEU A 192 11.24 13.43 -1.30
CA LEU A 192 10.30 12.99 -2.33
C LEU A 192 9.21 12.16 -1.66
N TYR A 193 7.99 12.71 -1.61
CA TYR A 193 6.79 12.05 -1.09
C TYR A 193 5.85 11.70 -2.26
N PRO A 194 5.39 10.45 -2.41
CA PRO A 194 4.70 10.00 -3.62
C PRO A 194 3.20 10.31 -3.64
N SER A 195 2.77 11.50 -3.21
CA SER A 195 1.37 11.96 -3.31
C SER A 195 0.97 12.10 -4.78
N GLY A 196 0.03 11.30 -5.25
CA GLY A 196 -0.34 11.25 -6.65
C GLY A 196 0.83 10.86 -7.56
N SER A 197 1.31 11.79 -8.36
CA SER A 197 2.50 11.63 -9.22
C SER A 197 3.82 11.98 -8.54
N GLY A 198 3.78 12.42 -7.29
CA GLY A 198 4.92 12.84 -6.49
C GLY A 198 4.84 14.30 -6.04
N ALA A 199 5.37 14.56 -4.84
CA ALA A 199 5.52 15.90 -4.27
C ALA A 199 6.92 16.05 -3.66
N LEU A 200 7.44 17.27 -3.63
CA LEU A 200 8.69 17.60 -2.97
C LEU A 200 8.38 18.40 -1.70
N ILE A 201 8.96 17.98 -0.59
CA ILE A 201 8.87 18.68 0.70
C ILE A 201 10.23 19.28 0.99
N TYR A 202 10.29 20.59 1.15
CA TYR A 202 11.52 21.34 1.47
C TYR A 202 11.53 21.68 2.96
N PRO A 203 12.26 20.94 3.82
CA PRO A 203 12.23 21.14 5.27
C PRO A 203 12.61 22.53 5.71
N LYS A 204 13.55 23.18 5.00
CA LYS A 204 13.97 24.54 5.28
C LYS A 204 12.87 25.60 5.13
N GLU A 205 11.86 25.32 4.31
CA GLU A 205 10.74 26.23 4.05
C GLU A 205 9.60 26.06 5.05
N ILE A 206 9.70 25.04 5.93
CA ILE A 206 8.66 24.73 6.90
C ILE A 206 8.82 25.61 8.12
N SER A 207 7.86 26.52 8.30
CA SER A 207 7.85 27.48 9.39
C SER A 207 7.27 26.94 10.70
N GLN A 208 6.51 25.84 10.64
CA GLN A 208 5.90 25.19 11.79
C GLN A 208 6.30 23.71 11.87
N PRO A 209 7.08 23.32 12.89
CA PRO A 209 7.44 21.92 13.09
C PRO A 209 6.20 21.08 13.43
N GLY A 210 6.08 19.90 12.84
CA GLY A 210 5.14 18.90 13.29
C GLY A 210 4.06 18.47 12.29
N ASP A 211 4.00 19.04 11.10
CA ASP A 211 3.16 18.49 10.04
C ASP A 211 3.77 17.19 9.53
N SER A 212 3.12 16.09 9.82
CA SER A 212 3.47 14.76 9.32
C SER A 212 2.46 14.34 8.27
N TYR A 213 2.95 13.83 7.15
CA TYR A 213 2.11 13.20 6.14
C TYR A 213 2.19 11.69 6.32
N SER A 214 1.06 11.03 6.16
CA SER A 214 0.94 9.58 6.25
C SER A 214 -0.17 9.12 5.33
N ALA A 215 0.14 8.23 4.39
CA ALA A 215 -0.86 7.66 3.50
C ALA A 215 -0.54 6.21 3.15
N GLU A 216 -1.59 5.42 2.93
CA GLU A 216 -1.48 4.03 2.50
C GLU A 216 -1.01 3.95 1.04
N VAL A 217 -0.07 3.07 0.77
CA VAL A 217 0.37 2.77 -0.59
C VAL A 217 -0.78 2.11 -1.35
N TYR A 218 -0.99 2.51 -2.60
CA TYR A 218 -2.12 2.14 -3.46
C TYR A 218 -3.49 2.66 -3.02
N GLY A 219 -3.52 3.56 -2.04
CA GLY A 219 -4.75 4.20 -1.58
C GLY A 219 -5.36 3.55 -0.34
N GLU A 220 -6.50 4.08 0.06
CA GLU A 220 -7.15 3.66 1.28
C GLU A 220 -7.75 2.26 1.17
N ASP A 221 -7.50 1.42 2.16
CA ASP A 221 -8.14 0.11 2.26
C ASP A 221 -9.66 0.28 2.52
N ALA A 222 -10.45 0.00 1.48
CA ALA A 222 -11.90 0.09 1.53
C ALA A 222 -12.54 -0.88 2.53
N SER A 223 -11.82 -1.90 2.98
CA SER A 223 -12.29 -2.82 4.02
C SER A 223 -12.30 -2.18 5.40
N LYS A 224 -11.48 -1.17 5.64
CA LYS A 224 -11.43 -0.44 6.92
C LYS A 224 -12.64 0.46 7.08
N GLU A 225 -13.25 0.47 8.27
CA GLU A 225 -14.26 1.46 8.60
C GLU A 225 -13.56 2.68 9.17
N LYS A 226 -13.54 3.78 8.42
CA LYS A 226 -12.96 5.05 8.86
C LYS A 226 -14.05 5.96 9.42
N TRP A 227 -13.68 6.75 10.43
CA TRP A 227 -14.58 7.71 11.09
C TRP A 227 -14.70 9.00 10.34
N ASP A 228 -13.62 9.38 9.70
CA ASP A 228 -13.45 10.71 9.20
C ASP A 228 -13.69 10.79 7.70
N LYS A 229 -13.86 12.00 7.26
CA LYS A 229 -14.03 12.40 5.87
C LYS A 229 -12.96 11.74 5.00
N THR A 230 -13.32 11.44 3.78
CA THR A 230 -12.34 11.09 2.76
C THR A 230 -11.22 12.11 2.78
N SER A 231 -9.98 11.63 2.83
CA SER A 231 -8.81 12.50 2.68
C SER A 231 -8.90 13.27 1.37
N THR A 232 -8.60 14.56 1.41
CA THR A 232 -8.44 15.37 0.20
C THR A 232 -7.07 15.16 -0.42
N GLU A 233 -6.19 14.41 0.26
CA GLU A 233 -4.88 14.04 -0.25
C GLU A 233 -4.99 13.04 -1.38
N LYS A 234 -4.11 13.16 -2.34
CA LYS A 234 -4.04 12.21 -3.45
C LYS A 234 -3.42 10.90 -2.95
N SER A 235 -4.04 9.79 -3.35
CA SER A 235 -3.53 8.46 -3.03
C SER A 235 -2.11 8.26 -3.53
N ILE A 236 -1.30 7.56 -2.73
CA ILE A 236 0.02 7.07 -3.15
C ILE A 236 -0.20 5.97 -4.18
N ARG A 237 0.37 6.16 -5.37
CA ARG A 237 0.25 5.21 -6.49
C ARG A 237 1.50 4.38 -6.71
N LEU A 238 2.65 4.91 -6.28
CA LEU A 238 3.95 4.28 -6.49
C LEU A 238 4.59 3.95 -5.15
N PRO A 239 5.10 2.72 -4.95
CA PRO A 239 5.68 2.28 -3.70
C PRO A 239 7.13 2.77 -3.56
N VAL A 240 7.34 4.08 -3.68
CA VAL A 240 8.67 4.70 -3.70
C VAL A 240 8.70 5.96 -2.86
N TYR A 241 9.89 6.29 -2.34
CA TYR A 241 10.15 7.54 -1.64
C TYR A 241 11.65 7.87 -1.68
N GLY A 242 12.02 9.07 -1.29
CA GLY A 242 13.43 9.43 -1.33
C GLY A 242 13.75 10.74 -0.62
N ALA A 243 15.04 11.00 -0.47
CA ALA A 243 15.54 12.25 0.06
C ALA A 243 16.79 12.70 -0.71
N LYS A 244 16.91 14.01 -0.92
CA LYS A 244 18.11 14.66 -1.45
C LYS A 244 18.75 15.51 -0.38
N SER A 245 20.07 15.38 -0.22
CA SER A 245 20.88 16.19 0.67
C SER A 245 22.15 16.65 -0.06
N GLY A 246 22.25 17.92 -0.38
CA GLY A 246 23.37 18.47 -1.14
C GLY A 246 23.54 17.82 -2.52
N ASP A 247 24.69 17.14 -2.73
CA ASP A 247 25.06 16.45 -3.96
C ASP A 247 24.80 14.92 -3.92
N THR A 248 24.08 14.45 -2.88
CA THR A 248 23.67 13.05 -2.70
C THR A 248 22.17 12.94 -2.63
N ALA A 249 21.65 11.77 -3.00
CA ALA A 249 20.28 11.41 -2.74
C ALA A 249 20.16 9.91 -2.42
N ALA A 250 19.18 9.57 -1.60
CA ALA A 250 18.78 8.20 -1.32
C ALA A 250 17.38 7.97 -1.87
N PHE A 251 17.18 6.90 -2.60
CA PHE A 251 15.89 6.51 -3.15
C PHE A 251 15.53 5.12 -2.67
N ALA A 252 14.28 4.94 -2.25
CA ALA A 252 13.76 3.70 -1.74
C ALA A 252 12.63 3.18 -2.62
N ILE A 253 12.62 1.88 -2.86
CA ILE A 253 11.54 1.15 -3.55
C ILE A 253 11.06 0.05 -2.59
N ILE A 254 9.78 0.04 -2.26
CA ILE A 254 9.16 -1.07 -1.53
C ILE A 254 8.88 -2.16 -2.56
N GLU A 255 9.74 -3.16 -2.61
CA GLU A 255 9.75 -4.21 -3.63
C GLU A 255 8.73 -5.31 -3.33
N LYS A 256 8.46 -5.55 -2.02
CA LYS A 256 7.41 -6.48 -1.54
C LYS A 256 6.71 -5.92 -0.31
N GLY A 257 5.45 -6.28 -0.13
CA GLY A 257 4.64 -5.86 1.01
C GLY A 257 4.11 -4.43 0.92
N ALA A 258 4.21 -3.79 -0.24
CA ALA A 258 3.79 -2.41 -0.45
C ALA A 258 2.30 -2.17 -0.18
N ASP A 259 1.45 -3.16 -0.44
CA ASP A 259 0.00 -3.15 -0.17
C ASP A 259 -0.35 -3.08 1.32
N SER A 260 0.62 -3.35 2.18
CA SER A 260 0.48 -3.26 3.64
C SER A 260 1.31 -2.12 4.24
N CYS A 261 1.82 -1.20 3.42
CA CYS A 261 2.64 -0.08 3.87
C CYS A 261 1.90 1.25 3.86
N LEU A 262 2.27 2.08 4.85
CA LEU A 262 2.12 3.53 4.77
C LEU A 262 3.48 4.13 4.39
N ILE A 263 3.45 5.27 3.72
CA ILE A 263 4.62 6.14 3.62
C ILE A 263 4.38 7.32 4.54
N ASP A 264 5.25 7.40 5.54
CA ASP A 264 5.18 8.40 6.61
C ASP A 264 6.30 9.44 6.44
N THR A 265 6.07 10.61 6.98
CA THR A 265 7.09 11.67 7.07
C THR A 265 7.21 12.18 8.49
N THR A 266 8.42 12.59 8.84
CA THR A 266 8.68 13.49 9.98
C THR A 266 9.29 14.75 9.42
N VAL A 267 8.67 15.89 9.62
CA VAL A 267 9.07 17.13 8.95
C VAL A 267 9.30 18.24 9.96
N GLY A 268 10.42 18.99 9.79
CA GLY A 268 10.70 20.19 10.54
C GLY A 268 10.91 20.03 12.03
N SER A 269 11.13 18.81 12.53
CA SER A 269 11.35 18.56 13.95
C SER A 269 12.59 19.28 14.46
N THR A 270 12.42 20.23 15.37
CA THR A 270 13.53 21.00 15.98
C THR A 270 14.33 20.16 16.98
N SER A 271 13.71 19.20 17.65
CA SER A 271 14.38 18.32 18.61
C SER A 271 15.26 17.26 17.96
N ILE A 272 14.91 16.86 16.73
CA ILE A 272 15.64 15.84 15.95
C ILE A 272 16.64 16.51 15.01
N GLY A 273 16.32 17.70 14.47
CA GLY A 273 17.13 18.43 13.50
C GLY A 273 17.07 17.87 12.06
N TYR A 274 16.35 16.78 11.85
CA TYR A 274 16.19 16.11 10.54
C TYR A 274 14.74 15.96 10.16
N SER A 275 14.49 16.00 8.86
CA SER A 275 13.25 15.55 8.25
C SER A 275 13.50 14.26 7.51
N ALA A 276 12.51 13.36 7.52
CA ALA A 276 12.63 12.03 6.95
C ALA A 276 11.34 11.58 6.28
N VAL A 277 11.48 10.70 5.30
CA VAL A 277 10.39 9.95 4.67
C VAL A 277 10.73 8.47 4.73
N TYR A 278 9.77 7.63 5.13
CA TYR A 278 10.01 6.22 5.38
C TYR A 278 8.75 5.37 5.24
N ALA A 279 8.95 4.07 5.06
CA ALA A 279 7.86 3.11 5.03
C ALA A 279 7.54 2.60 6.44
N THR A 280 6.26 2.55 6.76
CA THR A 280 5.72 1.88 7.95
C THR A 280 4.89 0.69 7.53
N TYR A 281 5.33 -0.51 7.89
CA TYR A 281 4.69 -1.76 7.55
C TYR A 281 3.58 -2.08 8.56
N GLN A 282 2.34 -2.11 8.09
CA GLN A 282 1.16 -2.48 8.87
C GLN A 282 1.03 -3.99 8.92
N LEU A 283 1.43 -4.60 10.01
CA LEU A 283 1.40 -6.05 10.16
C LEU A 283 0.00 -6.59 10.41
N ARG A 284 -0.88 -5.76 10.98
CA ARG A 284 -2.26 -6.15 11.31
C ARG A 284 -3.27 -5.18 10.72
N GLY A 285 -4.27 -5.75 10.05
CA GLY A 285 -5.44 -4.97 9.66
C GLY A 285 -6.20 -4.49 10.91
N TYR A 286 -6.80 -3.32 10.83
CA TYR A 286 -7.61 -2.77 11.91
C TYR A 286 -8.93 -2.22 11.38
N THR A 287 -9.89 -2.06 12.29
CA THR A 287 -11.16 -1.37 11.99
C THR A 287 -11.62 -0.59 13.21
N ALA A 288 -12.30 0.52 12.97
CA ALA A 288 -12.94 1.26 14.02
C ALA A 288 -14.11 0.45 14.63
N ASN A 289 -14.19 0.43 15.94
CA ASN A 289 -15.32 -0.12 16.68
C ASN A 289 -16.04 1.02 17.38
N ILE A 290 -17.24 1.33 16.88
CA ILE A 290 -18.09 2.36 17.47
C ILE A 290 -19.13 1.69 18.32
N LYS A 291 -19.13 2.00 19.60
CA LYS A 291 -20.24 1.68 20.51
C LYS A 291 -20.89 2.97 20.95
N GLU A 292 -22.19 3.09 20.68
CA GLU A 292 -22.98 4.15 21.27
C GLU A 292 -23.09 3.87 22.78
N LEU A 293 -22.65 4.84 23.56
CA LEU A 293 -22.86 4.88 25.00
C LEU A 293 -24.08 5.75 25.28
N TYR A 294 -24.62 5.66 26.49
CA TYR A 294 -25.76 6.46 26.93
C TYR A 294 -25.56 7.97 26.63
N ASN A 295 -26.61 8.67 26.20
CA ASN A 295 -26.64 10.10 25.86
C ASN A 295 -25.77 10.55 24.67
N ASN A 296 -25.83 9.88 23.54
CA ASN A 296 -25.09 10.21 22.32
C ASN A 296 -23.55 10.29 22.52
N ARG A 297 -23.03 9.68 23.55
CA ARG A 297 -21.59 9.48 23.71
C ARG A 297 -21.18 8.22 22.97
N TYR A 298 -20.15 8.33 22.16
CA TYR A 298 -19.63 7.21 21.41
C TYR A 298 -18.27 6.78 21.97
N TYR A 299 -18.12 5.49 22.25
CA TYR A 299 -16.79 4.91 22.47
C TYR A 299 -16.16 4.64 21.12
N LYS A 300 -15.00 5.23 20.88
CA LYS A 300 -14.20 5.03 19.68
C LYS A 300 -12.99 4.19 20.07
N GLY A 301 -12.91 2.97 19.59
CA GLY A 301 -11.78 2.09 19.78
C GLY A 301 -11.35 1.47 18.44
N LEU A 302 -10.12 1.04 18.36
CA LEU A 302 -9.65 0.22 17.24
C LEU A 302 -9.69 -1.25 17.64
N VAL A 303 -10.04 -2.11 16.71
CA VAL A 303 -9.94 -3.56 16.83
C VAL A 303 -8.95 -4.02 15.77
N TYR A 304 -7.94 -4.73 16.20
CA TYR A 304 -6.90 -5.27 15.33
C TYR A 304 -7.20 -6.72 14.95
N SER A 305 -6.68 -7.15 13.82
CA SER A 305 -6.75 -8.55 13.38
C SER A 305 -5.89 -9.43 14.29
N ASP A 306 -6.41 -10.62 14.63
CA ASP A 306 -5.66 -11.60 15.42
C ASP A 306 -4.40 -12.09 14.67
N ASN A 307 -4.45 -12.14 13.35
CA ASN A 307 -3.35 -12.57 12.50
C ASN A 307 -2.60 -11.38 11.92
N MET A 308 -1.27 -11.46 11.90
CA MET A 308 -0.43 -10.59 11.07
C MET A 308 -0.51 -11.01 9.61
N THR A 309 -0.16 -10.11 8.69
CA THR A 309 0.16 -10.48 7.31
C THR A 309 1.31 -11.49 7.29
N ASP A 310 1.33 -12.34 6.29
CA ASP A 310 2.39 -13.34 6.07
C ASP A 310 3.31 -12.98 4.89
N SER A 311 3.05 -11.85 4.24
CA SER A 311 3.87 -11.32 3.16
C SER A 311 5.13 -10.65 3.74
N PRO A 312 6.34 -10.96 3.25
CA PRO A 312 7.54 -10.25 3.69
C PRO A 312 7.54 -8.80 3.20
N LEU A 313 8.16 -7.91 3.98
CA LEU A 313 8.54 -6.58 3.54
C LEU A 313 9.94 -6.64 2.95
N GLU A 314 10.13 -6.17 1.72
CA GLU A 314 11.44 -5.93 1.13
C GLU A 314 11.53 -4.49 0.63
N ILE A 315 12.54 -3.76 1.10
CA ILE A 315 12.83 -2.39 0.66
C ILE A 315 14.23 -2.37 0.04
N GLY A 316 14.31 -1.94 -1.22
CA GLY A 316 15.58 -1.61 -1.87
C GLY A 316 15.92 -0.16 -1.64
N PHE A 317 17.11 0.13 -1.10
CA PHE A 317 17.66 1.47 -0.98
C PHE A 317 18.76 1.67 -2.00
N TYR A 318 18.62 2.72 -2.80
CA TYR A 318 19.47 3.02 -3.96
C TYR A 318 20.15 4.38 -3.77
N PRO A 319 21.48 4.38 -3.57
CA PRO A 319 22.27 5.61 -3.51
C PRO A 319 22.36 6.32 -4.86
N LEU A 320 22.27 7.61 -4.86
CA LEU A 320 22.47 8.48 -6.03
C LEU A 320 23.44 9.60 -5.68
N ALA A 321 24.35 9.93 -6.60
CA ALA A 321 25.34 10.98 -6.41
C ALA A 321 25.50 11.85 -7.67
N GLY A 322 26.00 13.08 -7.50
CA GLY A 322 26.29 14.03 -8.57
C GLY A 322 25.05 14.44 -9.35
N GLU A 323 25.12 14.41 -10.68
CA GLU A 323 24.02 14.84 -11.56
C GLU A 323 22.76 13.96 -11.48
N ASN A 324 22.88 12.77 -10.93
CA ASN A 324 21.73 11.86 -10.70
C ASN A 324 21.12 12.02 -9.29
N ALA A 325 21.70 12.86 -8.42
CA ALA A 325 21.21 13.05 -7.06
C ALA A 325 20.03 14.05 -7.02
N ASP A 326 18.99 13.78 -7.79
CA ASP A 326 17.76 14.56 -7.83
C ASP A 326 16.53 13.69 -8.11
N TYR A 327 15.34 14.29 -8.04
CA TYR A 327 14.08 13.59 -8.31
C TYR A 327 14.00 13.01 -9.74
N SER A 328 14.66 13.63 -10.71
CA SER A 328 14.74 13.12 -12.08
C SER A 328 15.61 11.86 -12.17
N GLY A 329 16.72 11.83 -11.41
CA GLY A 329 17.54 10.63 -11.25
C GLY A 329 16.81 9.50 -10.55
N MET A 330 16.04 9.80 -9.49
CA MET A 330 15.18 8.83 -8.82
C MET A 330 14.14 8.27 -9.79
N ALA A 331 13.49 9.10 -10.60
CA ALA A 331 12.52 8.69 -11.60
C ALA A 331 13.14 7.81 -12.70
N ARG A 332 14.35 8.16 -13.21
CA ARG A 332 15.07 7.32 -14.17
C ARG A 332 15.44 5.97 -13.60
N LEU A 333 15.87 5.92 -12.34
CA LEU A 333 16.18 4.66 -11.64
C LEU A 333 14.93 3.79 -11.51
N TYR A 334 13.81 4.38 -11.08
CA TYR A 334 12.55 3.64 -10.94
C TYR A 334 12.04 3.12 -12.29
N ARG A 335 12.13 3.92 -13.33
CA ARG A 335 11.82 3.46 -14.70
C ARG A 335 12.66 2.25 -15.10
N SER A 336 13.97 2.31 -14.88
CA SER A 336 14.87 1.20 -15.18
C SER A 336 14.56 -0.05 -14.34
N TYR A 337 14.15 0.15 -13.08
CA TYR A 337 13.68 -0.94 -12.21
C TYR A 337 12.43 -1.62 -12.77
N ILE A 338 11.42 -0.85 -13.19
CA ILE A 338 10.20 -1.38 -13.82
C ILE A 338 10.54 -2.11 -15.12
N GLU A 339 11.32 -1.49 -16.02
CA GLU A 339 11.70 -2.08 -17.30
C GLU A 339 12.44 -3.42 -17.14
N LYS A 340 13.22 -3.56 -16.06
CA LYS A 340 13.95 -4.79 -15.74
C LYS A 340 13.04 -5.90 -15.20
N ASN A 341 12.08 -5.55 -14.36
CA ASN A 341 11.26 -6.53 -13.61
C ASN A 341 9.96 -6.90 -14.34
N GLU A 342 9.34 -5.92 -15.01
CA GLU A 342 8.04 -6.09 -15.71
C GLU A 342 8.19 -6.23 -17.23
N GLY A 343 9.40 -6.02 -17.73
CA GLY A 343 9.67 -5.96 -19.15
C GLY A 343 9.41 -4.56 -19.75
N LYS A 344 10.03 -4.31 -20.88
CA LYS A 344 9.79 -3.09 -21.66
C LYS A 344 8.61 -3.34 -22.58
N ALA A 345 7.62 -2.45 -22.58
CA ALA A 345 6.56 -2.50 -23.57
C ALA A 345 7.17 -2.33 -24.98
N GLU A 346 7.18 -3.43 -25.75
CA GLU A 346 7.51 -3.40 -27.16
C GLU A 346 6.25 -2.97 -27.91
N ASN A 347 6.36 -2.00 -28.81
CA ASN A 347 5.28 -1.54 -29.68
C ASN A 347 4.05 -0.93 -28.98
N ALA A 348 4.26 -0.15 -27.93
CA ALA A 348 3.17 0.68 -27.43
C ALA A 348 2.73 1.65 -28.55
N LYS A 349 1.52 1.49 -29.09
CA LYS A 349 0.90 2.51 -29.93
C LYS A 349 0.88 3.82 -29.16
N ALA A 350 1.16 4.93 -29.81
CA ALA A 350 0.93 6.22 -29.19
C ALA A 350 -0.57 6.32 -28.86
N ALA A 351 -0.88 6.42 -27.56
CA ALA A 351 -2.27 6.61 -27.15
C ALA A 351 -2.71 8.00 -27.59
N THR A 352 -3.68 8.07 -28.52
CA THR A 352 -4.21 9.33 -29.04
C THR A 352 -5.49 9.70 -28.30
N LEU A 353 -6.53 8.91 -28.41
CA LEU A 353 -7.81 9.14 -27.75
C LEU A 353 -8.32 7.84 -27.12
N ASN A 354 -8.56 7.87 -25.80
CA ASN A 354 -9.21 6.78 -25.06
C ASN A 354 -10.63 7.21 -24.67
N ILE A 355 -11.62 6.41 -25.01
CA ILE A 355 -13.03 6.71 -24.76
C ILE A 355 -13.62 5.69 -23.82
N THR A 356 -14.38 6.14 -22.83
CA THR A 356 -15.24 5.27 -22.00
C THR A 356 -16.69 5.58 -22.30
N ALA A 357 -17.40 4.62 -22.89
CA ALA A 357 -18.84 4.70 -23.13
C ALA A 357 -19.60 4.11 -21.94
N VAL A 358 -20.55 4.86 -21.38
CA VAL A 358 -21.39 4.41 -20.27
C VAL A 358 -22.73 3.92 -20.82
N GLY A 359 -23.02 2.62 -20.62
CA GLY A 359 -24.21 1.96 -21.15
C GLY A 359 -25.50 2.39 -20.47
N GLY A 360 -25.53 2.37 -19.16
CA GLY A 360 -26.75 2.75 -18.42
C GLY A 360 -26.58 2.82 -16.91
N THR A 361 -27.61 3.35 -16.26
CA THR A 361 -27.72 3.50 -14.81
C THR A 361 -29.06 2.93 -14.31
N MET A 362 -29.15 2.53 -13.06
CA MET A 362 -30.38 2.04 -12.46
C MET A 362 -31.21 3.20 -11.92
N ILE A 363 -32.48 3.24 -12.27
CA ILE A 363 -33.42 4.23 -11.77
C ILE A 363 -34.61 3.58 -11.10
N SER A 364 -35.15 4.24 -10.08
CA SER A 364 -36.42 3.88 -9.44
C SER A 364 -37.60 4.48 -10.23
N LYS A 365 -38.54 3.62 -10.59
CA LYS A 365 -39.84 4.00 -11.18
C LYS A 365 -40.97 3.45 -10.34
N SER A 366 -42.17 3.98 -10.52
CA SER A 366 -43.38 3.46 -9.88
C SER A 366 -44.40 3.06 -10.94
N PHE A 367 -45.01 1.89 -10.76
CA PHE A 367 -46.14 1.44 -11.57
C PHE A 367 -47.30 1.10 -10.62
N LEU A 368 -48.41 1.76 -10.79
CA LEU A 368 -49.59 1.64 -9.91
C LEU A 368 -49.26 1.78 -8.41
N GLY A 369 -48.35 2.72 -8.07
CA GLY A 369 -47.91 2.95 -6.70
C GLY A 369 -46.85 1.95 -6.18
N VAL A 370 -46.51 0.93 -6.94
CA VAL A 370 -45.48 -0.05 -6.56
C VAL A 370 -44.11 0.40 -7.13
N PRO A 371 -43.11 0.68 -6.27
CA PRO A 371 -41.79 1.06 -6.72
C PRO A 371 -41.06 -0.14 -7.33
N TYR A 372 -40.37 0.07 -8.43
CA TYR A 372 -39.48 -0.92 -9.06
C TYR A 372 -38.23 -0.26 -9.63
N THR A 373 -37.14 -0.99 -9.69
CA THR A 373 -35.87 -0.50 -10.24
C THR A 373 -35.69 -1.03 -11.65
N THR A 374 -35.27 -0.18 -12.59
CA THR A 374 -35.04 -0.56 -13.97
C THR A 374 -33.84 0.15 -14.56
N LEU A 375 -33.19 -0.48 -15.53
CA LEU A 375 -32.08 0.10 -16.28
C LEU A 375 -32.59 1.23 -17.18
N LEU A 376 -32.00 2.41 -17.05
CA LEU A 376 -32.11 3.54 -17.97
C LEU A 376 -30.89 3.51 -18.90
N PRO A 377 -31.06 3.29 -20.20
CA PRO A 377 -29.97 3.42 -21.16
C PRO A 377 -29.46 4.86 -21.22
N THR A 378 -28.14 5.06 -21.17
CA THR A 378 -27.45 6.32 -21.49
C THR A 378 -26.83 6.27 -22.88
N ALA A 379 -26.25 5.13 -23.25
CA ALA A 379 -25.82 4.81 -24.59
C ALA A 379 -26.11 3.34 -24.92
N THR A 380 -26.64 3.07 -26.09
CA THR A 380 -26.77 1.69 -26.60
C THR A 380 -25.56 1.31 -27.43
N LEU A 381 -25.34 0.02 -27.67
CA LEU A 381 -24.26 -0.42 -28.56
C LEU A 381 -24.37 0.20 -29.98
N LYS A 382 -25.59 0.50 -30.44
CA LYS A 382 -25.80 1.18 -31.72
C LYS A 382 -25.34 2.64 -31.68
N ASP A 383 -25.60 3.33 -30.56
CA ASP A 383 -25.15 4.72 -30.38
C ASP A 383 -23.63 4.77 -30.34
N VAL A 384 -22.99 3.84 -29.63
CA VAL A 384 -21.54 3.73 -29.59
C VAL A 384 -20.95 3.40 -30.95
N THR A 385 -21.59 2.50 -31.69
CA THR A 385 -21.18 2.17 -33.06
C THR A 385 -21.22 3.38 -33.99
N ALA A 386 -22.29 4.18 -33.91
CA ALA A 386 -22.41 5.41 -34.68
C ALA A 386 -21.32 6.43 -34.27
N MET A 387 -21.10 6.59 -32.97
CA MET A 387 -20.06 7.51 -32.44
C MET A 387 -18.66 7.13 -32.97
N VAL A 388 -18.28 5.85 -32.96
CA VAL A 388 -16.97 5.41 -33.47
C VAL A 388 -16.83 5.74 -34.95
N LYS A 389 -17.86 5.50 -35.77
CA LYS A 389 -17.86 5.86 -37.17
C LYS A 389 -17.72 7.36 -37.42
N ASP A 390 -18.49 8.16 -36.70
CA ASP A 390 -18.43 9.62 -36.83
C ASP A 390 -17.04 10.16 -36.47
N LEU A 391 -16.37 9.57 -35.44
CA LEU A 391 -15.02 9.94 -35.05
C LEU A 391 -14.00 9.52 -36.14
N GLU A 392 -14.10 8.32 -36.68
CA GLU A 392 -13.26 7.84 -37.77
C GLU A 392 -13.42 8.72 -39.03
N GLU A 393 -14.65 9.02 -39.44
CA GLU A 393 -14.96 9.92 -40.56
C GLU A 393 -14.41 11.34 -40.34
N SER A 394 -14.34 11.80 -39.08
CA SER A 394 -13.73 13.10 -38.72
C SER A 394 -12.21 13.08 -38.68
N GLY A 395 -11.58 11.92 -38.86
CA GLY A 395 -10.13 11.73 -38.79
C GLY A 395 -9.58 11.67 -37.37
N ALA A 396 -10.42 11.42 -36.36
CA ALA A 396 -9.97 11.19 -34.99
C ALA A 396 -9.40 9.77 -34.87
N ASP A 397 -8.19 9.69 -34.32
CA ASP A 397 -7.51 8.43 -34.04
C ASP A 397 -7.88 7.96 -32.62
N VAL A 398 -8.75 6.95 -32.51
CA VAL A 398 -9.21 6.38 -31.26
C VAL A 398 -8.39 5.14 -30.94
N SER A 399 -7.52 5.21 -29.93
CA SER A 399 -6.68 4.08 -29.53
C SER A 399 -7.45 3.01 -28.78
N ALA A 400 -8.38 3.40 -27.91
CA ALA A 400 -9.13 2.46 -27.07
C ALA A 400 -10.56 2.93 -26.77
N LEU A 401 -11.48 1.98 -26.75
CA LEU A 401 -12.87 2.15 -26.36
C LEU A 401 -13.23 1.18 -25.24
N ALA A 402 -13.55 1.68 -24.06
CA ALA A 402 -14.05 0.89 -22.94
C ALA A 402 -15.59 1.01 -22.84
N LEU A 403 -16.27 -0.13 -22.71
CA LEU A 403 -17.70 -0.20 -22.45
C LEU A 403 -17.95 -0.45 -20.97
N SER A 404 -18.34 0.57 -20.22
CA SER A 404 -18.64 0.49 -18.79
C SER A 404 -20.15 0.50 -18.56
N GLY A 405 -20.65 -0.29 -17.61
CA GLY A 405 -22.07 -0.32 -17.26
C GLY A 405 -23.00 -0.90 -18.33
N PHE A 406 -22.51 -1.77 -19.24
CA PHE A 406 -23.32 -2.44 -20.26
C PHE A 406 -24.04 -3.70 -19.76
N GLY A 407 -23.82 -4.09 -18.51
CA GLY A 407 -24.53 -5.20 -17.86
C GLY A 407 -25.97 -4.87 -17.45
N LYS A 408 -26.68 -5.90 -16.91
CA LYS A 408 -28.09 -5.78 -16.51
C LYS A 408 -28.36 -4.74 -15.41
N THR A 409 -27.35 -4.36 -14.68
CA THR A 409 -27.44 -3.42 -13.55
C THR A 409 -26.80 -2.06 -13.85
N GLY A 410 -26.32 -1.86 -15.09
CA GLY A 410 -25.65 -0.63 -15.45
C GLY A 410 -24.38 -0.39 -14.65
N ILE A 411 -24.02 0.89 -14.47
CA ILE A 411 -22.84 1.31 -13.72
C ILE A 411 -23.05 1.23 -12.19
N ASP A 412 -24.32 1.25 -11.72
CA ASP A 412 -24.64 1.43 -10.29
C ASP A 412 -24.59 0.15 -9.46
N SER A 413 -24.51 -1.01 -10.07
CA SER A 413 -24.38 -2.22 -9.28
C SER A 413 -23.74 -3.34 -10.08
N VAL A 414 -22.74 -3.92 -9.49
CA VAL A 414 -22.00 -5.00 -10.10
C VAL A 414 -22.56 -6.32 -9.63
N LYS A 415 -22.91 -7.19 -10.57
CA LYS A 415 -23.11 -8.62 -10.35
C LYS A 415 -21.90 -9.35 -10.93
N PRO A 416 -20.87 -9.61 -10.14
CA PRO A 416 -19.75 -10.36 -10.64
C PRO A 416 -20.19 -11.77 -11.03
N ALA A 417 -19.51 -12.33 -11.97
CA ALA A 417 -19.49 -13.75 -12.34
C ALA A 417 -20.76 -14.41 -12.89
N GLY A 418 -21.93 -13.83 -12.80
CA GLY A 418 -23.15 -14.42 -13.39
C GLY A 418 -23.86 -13.53 -14.38
N GLY A 419 -23.43 -12.29 -14.49
CA GLY A 419 -24.05 -11.25 -15.28
C GLY A 419 -23.21 -10.68 -16.42
N PHE A 420 -22.18 -11.42 -16.87
CA PHE A 420 -21.40 -11.04 -18.04
C PHE A 420 -22.22 -11.20 -19.30
N GLY A 421 -23.07 -10.26 -19.57
CA GLY A 421 -23.85 -10.22 -20.78
C GLY A 421 -24.40 -8.83 -20.96
N ILE A 422 -24.40 -8.35 -22.18
CA ILE A 422 -25.01 -7.09 -22.54
C ILE A 422 -26.48 -7.10 -22.13
N ALA A 423 -26.94 -6.06 -21.45
CA ALA A 423 -28.35 -5.91 -21.15
C ALA A 423 -29.16 -5.74 -22.43
N GLY A 424 -30.26 -6.46 -22.56
CA GLY A 424 -31.07 -6.42 -23.80
C GLY A 424 -31.60 -5.01 -24.14
N LYS A 425 -31.66 -4.08 -23.17
CA LYS A 425 -31.99 -2.67 -23.43
C LYS A 425 -30.83 -1.88 -24.03
N LEU A 426 -29.60 -2.36 -23.91
CA LEU A 426 -28.40 -1.69 -24.41
C LEU A 426 -27.93 -2.25 -25.75
N GLY A 427 -28.35 -3.46 -26.08
CA GLY A 427 -28.02 -4.10 -27.35
C GLY A 427 -28.08 -5.62 -27.28
N SER A 428 -27.75 -6.25 -28.38
CA SER A 428 -27.67 -7.70 -28.55
C SER A 428 -26.23 -8.14 -28.84
N SER A 429 -25.95 -9.44 -28.78
CA SER A 429 -24.65 -10.00 -29.21
C SER A 429 -24.33 -9.66 -30.68
N LYS A 430 -25.36 -9.50 -31.53
CA LYS A 430 -25.16 -9.05 -32.90
C LYS A 430 -24.69 -7.59 -32.97
N ASP A 431 -25.24 -6.72 -32.11
CA ASP A 431 -24.82 -5.32 -32.07
C ASP A 431 -23.40 -5.21 -31.54
N LEU A 432 -23.02 -6.05 -30.54
CA LEU A 432 -21.64 -6.12 -30.04
C LEU A 432 -20.67 -6.55 -31.16
N LYS A 433 -20.99 -7.62 -31.90
CA LYS A 433 -20.15 -8.07 -33.00
C LYS A 433 -20.01 -7.03 -34.11
N SER A 434 -21.07 -6.25 -34.37
CA SER A 434 -21.01 -5.12 -35.30
C SER A 434 -20.05 -4.02 -34.82
N LEU A 435 -20.05 -3.72 -33.49
CA LEU A 435 -19.12 -2.76 -32.90
C LEU A 435 -17.67 -3.28 -32.94
N GLU A 436 -17.46 -4.57 -32.63
CA GLU A 436 -16.14 -5.21 -32.73
C GLU A 436 -15.54 -5.04 -34.13
N ASN A 437 -16.30 -5.38 -35.18
CA ASN A 437 -15.82 -5.27 -36.55
C ASN A 437 -15.41 -3.82 -36.90
N ILE A 438 -16.17 -2.83 -36.44
CA ILE A 438 -15.86 -1.42 -36.71
C ILE A 438 -14.63 -0.98 -35.93
N CYS A 439 -14.46 -1.42 -34.65
CA CYS A 439 -13.26 -1.14 -33.89
C CYS A 439 -12.03 -1.81 -34.50
N GLU A 440 -12.16 -3.03 -35.04
CA GLU A 440 -11.09 -3.71 -35.79
C GLU A 440 -10.72 -2.93 -37.08
N GLU A 441 -11.69 -2.43 -37.83
CA GLU A 441 -11.47 -1.62 -39.03
C GLU A 441 -10.77 -0.29 -38.71
N ALA A 442 -11.12 0.32 -37.56
CA ALA A 442 -10.56 1.58 -37.08
C ALA A 442 -9.26 1.43 -36.28
N ASP A 443 -8.70 0.22 -36.14
CA ASP A 443 -7.54 -0.10 -35.31
C ASP A 443 -7.72 0.35 -33.83
N THR A 444 -8.95 0.32 -33.31
CA THR A 444 -9.36 0.70 -31.96
C THR A 444 -9.47 -0.54 -31.07
N ASP A 445 -8.76 -0.55 -29.94
CA ASP A 445 -8.87 -1.62 -28.95
C ASP A 445 -10.20 -1.52 -28.18
N LEU A 446 -11.02 -2.57 -28.23
CA LEU A 446 -12.33 -2.60 -27.56
C LEU A 446 -12.26 -3.41 -26.27
N PHE A 447 -12.71 -2.82 -25.17
CA PHE A 447 -12.75 -3.45 -23.84
C PHE A 447 -14.15 -3.44 -23.24
N LEU A 448 -14.53 -4.55 -22.60
CA LEU A 448 -15.66 -4.59 -21.66
C LEU A 448 -15.14 -4.42 -20.25
N ASP A 449 -15.61 -3.37 -19.57
CA ASP A 449 -15.18 -3.05 -18.21
C ASP A 449 -16.02 -3.79 -17.17
N PHE A 450 -15.34 -4.45 -16.23
CA PHE A 450 -15.93 -5.22 -15.15
C PHE A 450 -15.37 -4.78 -13.80
N ASP A 451 -16.26 -4.75 -12.78
CA ASP A 451 -15.88 -4.67 -11.39
C ASP A 451 -15.85 -6.08 -10.78
N ALA A 452 -14.68 -6.52 -10.35
CA ALA A 452 -14.49 -7.80 -9.67
C ALA A 452 -14.43 -7.64 -8.14
N VAL A 453 -14.31 -6.41 -7.64
CA VAL A 453 -14.01 -6.09 -6.24
C VAL A 453 -15.27 -5.89 -5.42
N THR A 454 -16.32 -5.27 -6.00
CA THR A 454 -17.56 -5.00 -5.27
C THR A 454 -18.77 -5.70 -5.87
N PHE A 455 -19.78 -5.95 -5.04
CA PHE A 455 -21.07 -6.44 -5.48
C PHE A 455 -22.22 -5.98 -4.57
N SER A 456 -23.36 -5.64 -5.15
CA SER A 456 -24.49 -5.07 -4.41
C SER A 456 -25.44 -6.10 -3.79
N LYS A 457 -25.61 -7.25 -4.44
CA LYS A 457 -26.55 -8.30 -3.99
C LYS A 457 -25.99 -9.69 -4.25
N SER A 458 -26.44 -10.66 -3.44
CA SER A 458 -26.16 -12.07 -3.69
C SER A 458 -26.67 -12.47 -5.08
N GLY A 459 -25.89 -13.25 -5.79
CA GLY A 459 -26.21 -13.73 -7.12
C GLY A 459 -24.97 -14.07 -7.94
N GLY A 460 -25.13 -14.74 -9.08
CA GLY A 460 -24.01 -15.14 -9.91
C GLY A 460 -23.03 -16.13 -9.27
N GLY A 461 -23.46 -16.82 -8.22
CA GLY A 461 -22.63 -17.73 -7.44
C GLY A 461 -21.95 -17.06 -6.24
N LEU A 462 -22.26 -15.80 -5.95
CA LEU A 462 -21.77 -15.08 -4.77
C LEU A 462 -22.89 -14.79 -3.76
N SER A 463 -22.55 -14.90 -2.49
CA SER A 463 -23.37 -14.54 -1.35
C SER A 463 -22.80 -13.32 -0.65
N SER A 464 -23.60 -12.28 -0.47
CA SER A 464 -23.20 -11.08 0.30
C SER A 464 -22.87 -11.36 1.75
N TYR A 465 -23.25 -12.54 2.27
CA TYR A 465 -22.92 -12.97 3.61
C TYR A 465 -21.66 -13.85 3.67
N PHE A 466 -21.52 -14.83 2.78
CA PHE A 466 -20.41 -15.80 2.85
C PHE A 466 -19.19 -15.39 2.05
N ASP A 467 -19.37 -14.64 0.95
CA ASP A 467 -18.31 -14.33 -0.01
C ASP A 467 -17.84 -12.87 0.07
N SER A 468 -18.36 -12.09 1.04
CA SER A 468 -17.84 -10.74 1.30
C SER A 468 -16.69 -10.78 2.32
N ALA A 469 -15.74 -9.85 2.16
CA ALA A 469 -14.64 -9.65 3.08
C ALA A 469 -15.15 -9.39 4.51
N VAL A 470 -14.37 -9.79 5.50
CA VAL A 470 -14.69 -9.66 6.93
C VAL A 470 -13.66 -8.75 7.57
N ARG A 471 -14.14 -7.72 8.25
CA ARG A 471 -13.31 -6.78 9.01
C ARG A 471 -12.79 -7.41 10.30
N ALA A 472 -11.78 -6.81 10.91
CA ALA A 472 -11.24 -7.25 12.19
C ALA A 472 -12.31 -7.35 13.32
N ASN A 473 -13.34 -6.52 13.27
CA ASN A 473 -14.49 -6.60 14.19
C ASN A 473 -15.55 -7.68 13.83
N ARG A 474 -15.21 -8.58 12.91
CA ARG A 474 -16.06 -9.68 12.39
C ARG A 474 -17.34 -9.23 11.66
N LYS A 475 -17.48 -7.94 11.37
CA LYS A 475 -18.54 -7.43 10.50
C LYS A 475 -18.14 -7.57 9.02
N ARG A 476 -19.13 -7.72 8.14
CA ARG A 476 -18.90 -7.74 6.69
C ARG A 476 -18.42 -6.37 6.22
N ALA A 477 -17.39 -6.37 5.39
CA ALA A 477 -16.88 -5.16 4.78
C ALA A 477 -17.88 -4.64 3.74
N LYS A 478 -18.17 -3.35 3.83
CA LYS A 478 -19.03 -2.65 2.89
C LYS A 478 -18.33 -1.38 2.43
N VAL A 479 -18.48 -1.07 1.16
CA VAL A 479 -18.08 0.17 0.52
C VAL A 479 -19.33 0.99 0.27
N TYR A 480 -19.24 2.30 0.46
CA TYR A 480 -20.35 3.23 0.31
C TYR A 480 -19.97 4.29 -0.69
N ASP A 481 -20.93 4.73 -1.50
CA ASP A 481 -20.76 5.92 -2.30
C ASP A 481 -20.59 7.14 -1.40
N TYR A 482 -19.84 8.11 -1.88
CA TYR A 482 -19.60 9.35 -1.15
C TYR A 482 -20.50 10.44 -1.69
N ASN A 483 -21.28 11.03 -0.79
CA ASN A 483 -22.13 12.16 -1.11
C ASN A 483 -21.40 13.47 -0.84
N ILE A 484 -21.01 14.17 -1.90
CA ILE A 484 -20.26 15.43 -1.82
C ILE A 484 -21.08 16.52 -1.10
N ALA A 485 -22.41 16.54 -1.30
CA ALA A 485 -23.26 17.55 -0.69
C ALA A 485 -23.39 17.37 0.83
N LEU A 486 -23.36 16.12 1.31
CA LEU A 486 -23.44 15.79 2.73
C LEU A 486 -22.06 15.65 3.38
N LEU A 487 -20.98 15.70 2.60
CA LEU A 487 -19.60 15.41 3.02
C LEU A 487 -19.50 14.10 3.82
N GLY A 488 -20.25 13.09 3.38
CA GLY A 488 -20.38 11.83 4.09
C GLY A 488 -20.76 10.65 3.20
N ARG A 489 -20.90 9.49 3.82
CA ARG A 489 -21.29 8.25 3.13
C ARG A 489 -22.77 8.28 2.77
N GLU A 490 -23.08 7.76 1.59
CA GLU A 490 -24.46 7.49 1.20
C GLU A 490 -24.85 6.09 1.70
N THR A 491 -25.57 6.03 2.82
CA THR A 491 -25.86 4.76 3.52
C THR A 491 -26.76 3.82 2.73
N ASP A 492 -27.50 4.33 1.76
CA ASP A 492 -28.43 3.56 0.92
C ASP A 492 -27.73 2.85 -0.26
N SER A 493 -26.49 3.23 -0.58
CA SER A 493 -25.67 2.66 -1.66
C SER A 493 -24.51 1.81 -1.14
N ALA A 494 -24.83 0.84 -0.27
CA ALA A 494 -23.81 -0.06 0.28
C ALA A 494 -23.51 -1.23 -0.65
N TYR A 495 -22.26 -1.36 -1.06
CA TYR A 495 -21.72 -2.50 -1.81
C TYR A 495 -20.96 -3.44 -0.89
N SER A 496 -21.09 -4.75 -1.10
CA SER A 496 -20.26 -5.74 -0.41
C SER A 496 -18.89 -5.80 -1.07
N LEU A 497 -17.82 -5.74 -0.28
CA LEU A 497 -16.47 -5.97 -0.76
C LEU A 497 -16.24 -7.47 -0.91
N THR A 498 -15.72 -7.91 -2.04
CA THR A 498 -15.44 -9.32 -2.33
C THR A 498 -14.32 -9.84 -1.42
N ALA A 499 -14.50 -11.03 -0.85
CA ALA A 499 -13.44 -11.68 -0.08
C ALA A 499 -12.27 -12.08 -0.99
N ARG A 500 -11.03 -11.97 -0.47
CA ARG A 500 -9.79 -12.20 -1.23
C ARG A 500 -9.76 -13.58 -1.93
N ASP A 501 -10.21 -14.63 -1.25
CA ASP A 501 -10.28 -15.98 -1.80
C ASP A 501 -11.28 -16.12 -2.95
N LYS A 502 -12.24 -15.20 -3.06
CA LYS A 502 -13.24 -15.16 -4.13
C LYS A 502 -12.82 -14.33 -5.33
N LEU A 503 -11.89 -13.39 -5.16
CA LEU A 503 -11.36 -12.59 -6.29
C LEU A 503 -10.79 -13.49 -7.39
N THR A 504 -9.96 -14.47 -7.03
CA THR A 504 -9.41 -15.45 -7.99
C THR A 504 -10.51 -16.24 -8.71
N TYR A 505 -11.56 -16.64 -7.98
CA TYR A 505 -12.69 -17.34 -8.59
C TYR A 505 -13.43 -16.47 -9.61
N ILE A 506 -13.67 -15.20 -9.28
CA ILE A 506 -14.33 -14.22 -10.14
C ILE A 506 -13.47 -13.94 -11.37
N THR A 507 -12.19 -13.61 -11.16
CA THR A 507 -11.24 -13.32 -12.25
C THR A 507 -11.12 -14.49 -13.21
N ASN A 508 -11.01 -15.72 -12.71
CA ASN A 508 -10.98 -16.91 -13.57
C ASN A 508 -12.28 -17.11 -14.34
N LYS A 509 -13.43 -16.76 -13.77
CA LYS A 509 -14.71 -16.80 -14.50
C LYS A 509 -14.78 -15.75 -15.60
N ILE A 510 -14.24 -14.55 -15.35
CA ILE A 510 -14.14 -13.49 -16.36
C ILE A 510 -13.23 -13.96 -17.49
N ILE A 511 -12.03 -14.43 -17.18
CA ILE A 511 -11.03 -14.90 -18.15
C ILE A 511 -11.59 -16.05 -19.02
N LYS A 512 -12.29 -17.02 -18.42
CA LYS A 512 -12.90 -18.12 -19.18
C LYS A 512 -13.97 -17.68 -20.18
N LYS A 513 -14.54 -16.49 -20.02
CA LYS A 513 -15.49 -15.90 -20.97
C LYS A 513 -14.82 -14.91 -21.93
N ALA A 514 -13.55 -14.62 -21.71
CA ALA A 514 -12.79 -13.69 -22.53
C ALA A 514 -12.56 -14.20 -23.95
N ASP A 515 -12.54 -15.53 -24.15
CA ASP A 515 -12.41 -16.14 -25.49
C ASP A 515 -13.55 -15.73 -26.45
N ASP A 516 -14.70 -15.30 -25.88
CA ASP A 516 -15.88 -14.83 -26.61
C ASP A 516 -16.05 -13.30 -26.55
N MET A 517 -15.05 -12.55 -26.06
CA MET A 517 -15.12 -11.10 -25.85
C MET A 517 -13.94 -10.36 -26.48
N PRO A 518 -14.14 -9.10 -26.94
CA PRO A 518 -13.09 -8.35 -27.64
C PRO A 518 -11.89 -8.02 -26.75
N GLY A 519 -12.13 -7.65 -25.51
CA GLY A 519 -11.10 -7.35 -24.50
C GLY A 519 -11.75 -7.20 -23.13
N ILE A 520 -10.96 -7.28 -22.05
CA ILE A 520 -11.43 -7.14 -20.67
C ILE A 520 -10.72 -6.01 -19.97
N GLY A 521 -11.50 -5.07 -19.44
CA GLY A 521 -11.08 -4.07 -18.48
C GLY A 521 -11.46 -4.50 -17.06
N LEU A 522 -10.55 -4.40 -16.12
CA LEU A 522 -10.76 -4.66 -14.70
C LEU A 522 -10.46 -3.39 -13.90
N SER A 523 -11.20 -2.33 -14.16
CA SER A 523 -10.98 -0.99 -13.62
C SER A 523 -10.97 -0.95 -12.09
N SER A 524 -11.73 -1.82 -11.45
CA SER A 524 -11.81 -1.87 -9.98
C SER A 524 -10.63 -2.55 -9.29
N LEU A 525 -9.77 -3.27 -10.02
CA LEU A 525 -8.57 -3.89 -9.45
C LEU A 525 -7.39 -2.92 -9.33
N SER A 526 -7.49 -1.75 -9.95
CA SER A 526 -6.44 -0.71 -9.95
C SER A 526 -6.71 0.42 -8.94
N ASN A 527 -7.81 0.34 -8.19
CA ASN A 527 -8.21 1.35 -7.20
C ASN A 527 -8.10 0.81 -5.78
#